data_33d50ba5d74ce1aaa2f117fb1f3704bf
#
_entry.id   33d50ba5d74ce1aaa2f117fb1f3704bf
#
_cell.length_a   1.000
_cell.length_b   1.000
_cell.length_c   1.000
_cell.angle_alpha   90.00
_cell.angle_beta   90.00
_cell.angle_gamma   90.00
#
_symmetry.space_group_name_H-M   'P 1'
#
loop_
_entity.id
_entity.type
_entity.pdbx_description
1 polymer ?
#
loop_
_entity_poly.entity_id
_entity_poly.type
_entity_poly.pdbx_seq_one_letter_code
_entity_poly.pdbx_strand_id
1 'polypeptide(L)'
;VLGQEPGELSASGAANVGMLFQHGALFSAFSVLENIAFPLRELKLLPDELIRHAALVKLQMVGLGPQHANKSPADLSGGMIKRVALARALIMDPPLLLLDEPTAGLDPEASDSFCDLLRGLHRELGLTVVMVTHDLDTLFDLSTRIAVLADQKVIVTGTAREVIAYPHPFIHEYFLGGRGQRALEALHDKPADAPSQPASAGER
;
A
#
# COMPACT_ATOMS: atom_id res chain seq x y z
N VAL A 1 -5.12 12.66 11.84
CA VAL A 1 -4.16 11.84 11.10
C VAL A 1 -2.78 12.40 11.36
N LEU A 2 -1.77 11.56 11.69
CA LEU A 2 -0.41 11.99 12.04
C LEU A 2 -0.35 13.04 13.18
N GLY A 3 -1.26 12.94 14.16
CA GLY A 3 -1.35 13.88 15.29
C GLY A 3 -2.08 15.19 15.00
N GLN A 4 -2.66 15.34 13.82
CA GLN A 4 -3.44 16.51 13.41
C GLN A 4 -4.91 16.13 13.19
N GLU A 5 -5.82 17.08 13.44
CA GLU A 5 -7.23 16.92 13.08
C GLU A 5 -7.39 16.82 11.56
N PRO A 6 -8.33 15.98 11.05
CA PRO A 6 -8.52 15.80 9.61
C PRO A 6 -8.80 17.10 8.83
N GLY A 7 -9.38 18.11 9.48
CA GLY A 7 -9.67 19.43 8.88
C GLY A 7 -8.47 20.38 8.80
N GLU A 8 -7.38 20.07 9.52
CA GLU A 8 -6.16 20.88 9.54
C GLU A 8 -5.12 20.43 8.50
N LEU A 9 -5.42 19.38 7.74
CA LEU A 9 -4.63 18.93 6.60
C LEU A 9 -4.73 19.99 5.48
N SER A 10 -4.00 21.09 5.66
CA SER A 10 -3.79 22.11 4.65
C SER A 10 -3.02 21.53 3.43
N ALA A 11 -2.77 22.35 2.40
CA ALA A 11 -2.01 21.92 1.21
C ALA A 11 -0.64 21.26 1.55
N SER A 12 -0.02 21.61 2.70
CA SER A 12 1.18 20.94 3.22
C SER A 12 0.88 19.53 3.79
N GLY A 13 -0.34 19.28 4.26
CA GLY A 13 -0.76 17.98 4.77
C GLY A 13 -1.09 16.97 3.68
N ALA A 14 -1.47 17.41 2.49
CA ALA A 14 -1.69 16.53 1.35
C ALA A 14 -0.41 15.82 0.89
N ALA A 15 0.76 16.43 1.11
CA ALA A 15 2.06 15.83 0.83
C ALA A 15 2.40 14.65 1.77
N ASN A 16 1.73 14.56 2.93
CA ASN A 16 2.01 13.55 3.96
C ASN A 16 1.22 12.24 3.77
N VAL A 17 0.36 12.15 2.76
CA VAL A 17 -0.47 10.97 2.50
C VAL A 17 -0.36 10.58 1.04
N GLY A 18 0.15 9.37 0.78
CA GLY A 18 0.09 8.74 -0.53
C GLY A 18 -1.16 7.86 -0.63
N MET A 19 -1.79 7.80 -1.81
CA MET A 19 -2.97 6.98 -2.02
C MET A 19 -2.89 6.16 -3.30
N LEU A 20 -3.17 4.87 -3.18
CA LEU A 20 -3.33 3.94 -4.28
C LEU A 20 -4.79 3.49 -4.35
N PHE A 21 -5.44 3.77 -5.47
CA PHE A 21 -6.82 3.37 -5.73
C PHE A 21 -6.91 1.98 -6.37
N GLN A 22 -8.03 1.31 -6.20
CA GLN A 22 -8.28 -0.06 -6.64
C GLN A 22 -7.87 -0.34 -8.11
N HIS A 23 -8.16 0.57 -9.04
CA HIS A 23 -7.79 0.44 -10.46
C HIS A 23 -6.56 1.26 -10.86
N GLY A 24 -5.74 1.72 -9.88
CA GLY A 24 -4.58 2.55 -10.09
C GLY A 24 -4.91 4.02 -10.42
N ALA A 25 -6.06 4.31 -11.02
CA ALA A 25 -6.53 5.65 -11.40
C ALA A 25 -5.47 6.49 -12.14
N LEU A 26 -4.77 5.89 -13.10
CA LEU A 26 -3.80 6.58 -13.94
C LEU A 26 -4.53 7.46 -14.98
N PHE A 27 -3.96 8.62 -15.24
CA PHE A 27 -4.44 9.49 -16.30
C PHE A 27 -4.08 8.88 -17.66
N SER A 28 -5.07 8.53 -18.46
CA SER A 28 -4.89 7.86 -19.76
C SER A 28 -4.17 8.72 -20.81
N ALA A 29 -4.29 10.05 -20.67
CA ALA A 29 -3.63 11.01 -21.55
C ALA A 29 -2.15 11.24 -21.23
N PHE A 30 -1.67 10.72 -20.09
CA PHE A 30 -0.29 10.90 -19.62
C PHE A 30 0.51 9.62 -19.83
N SER A 31 1.80 9.78 -20.10
CA SER A 31 2.76 8.68 -20.02
C SER A 31 2.91 8.18 -18.57
N VAL A 32 3.58 7.05 -18.40
CA VAL A 32 3.95 6.51 -17.09
C VAL A 32 4.68 7.56 -16.24
N LEU A 33 5.70 8.19 -16.84
CA LEU A 33 6.51 9.18 -16.13
C LEU A 33 5.71 10.41 -15.74
N GLU A 34 4.84 10.89 -16.63
CA GLU A 34 3.97 12.04 -16.34
C GLU A 34 2.95 11.72 -15.24
N ASN A 35 2.40 10.50 -15.21
CA ASN A 35 1.54 10.06 -14.13
C ASN A 35 2.25 10.12 -12.77
N ILE A 36 3.49 9.62 -12.69
CA ILE A 36 4.28 9.64 -11.46
C ILE A 36 4.64 11.08 -11.08
N ALA A 37 5.06 11.89 -12.05
CA ALA A 37 5.50 13.27 -11.83
C ALA A 37 4.37 14.24 -11.44
N PHE A 38 3.13 13.90 -11.77
CA PHE A 38 1.98 14.80 -11.68
C PHE A 38 1.83 15.49 -10.32
N PRO A 39 1.87 14.78 -9.15
CA PRO A 39 1.72 15.45 -7.85
C PRO A 39 2.79 16.51 -7.58
N LEU A 40 4.04 16.27 -7.96
CA LEU A 40 5.12 17.26 -7.79
C LEU A 40 4.98 18.47 -8.72
N ARG A 41 4.50 18.25 -9.97
CA ARG A 41 4.25 19.32 -10.92
C ARG A 41 3.18 20.30 -10.44
N GLU A 42 2.12 19.77 -9.81
CA GLU A 42 1.03 20.60 -9.28
C GLU A 42 1.48 21.53 -8.16
N LEU A 43 2.52 21.18 -7.42
CA LEU A 43 3.08 22.06 -6.38
C LEU A 43 3.83 23.26 -6.97
N LYS A 44 4.34 23.17 -8.19
CA LYS A 44 5.10 24.24 -8.89
C LYS A 44 6.32 24.75 -8.08
N LEU A 45 6.91 23.90 -7.24
CA LEU A 45 8.02 24.25 -6.36
C LEU A 45 9.39 23.84 -6.89
N LEU A 46 9.44 22.92 -7.88
CA LEU A 46 10.67 22.34 -8.39
C LEU A 46 10.76 22.50 -9.91
N PRO A 47 11.99 22.62 -10.45
CA PRO A 47 12.22 22.55 -11.89
C PRO A 47 11.78 21.20 -12.49
N ASP A 48 11.25 21.21 -13.72
CA ASP A 48 10.78 20.00 -14.41
C ASP A 48 11.83 18.91 -14.54
N GLU A 49 13.10 19.26 -14.67
CA GLU A 49 14.21 18.32 -14.74
C GLU A 49 14.35 17.52 -13.44
N LEU A 50 14.28 18.17 -12.27
CA LEU A 50 14.32 17.50 -10.96
C LEU A 50 13.11 16.62 -10.74
N ILE A 51 11.91 17.10 -11.14
CA ILE A 51 10.67 16.30 -11.06
C ILE A 51 10.79 15.04 -11.91
N ARG A 52 11.34 15.17 -13.12
CA ARG A 52 11.58 14.03 -14.03
C ARG A 52 12.54 13.01 -13.40
N HIS A 53 13.63 13.45 -12.82
CA HIS A 53 14.58 12.56 -12.13
C HIS A 53 13.94 11.85 -10.93
N ALA A 54 13.22 12.60 -10.08
CA ALA A 54 12.49 12.01 -8.96
C ALA A 54 11.50 10.94 -9.43
N ALA A 55 10.74 11.20 -10.49
CA ALA A 55 9.78 10.26 -11.04
C ALA A 55 10.47 8.99 -11.60
N LEU A 56 11.65 9.11 -12.24
CA LEU A 56 12.43 7.95 -12.68
C LEU A 56 12.93 7.11 -11.51
N VAL A 57 13.38 7.74 -10.43
CA VAL A 57 13.78 7.03 -9.20
C VAL A 57 12.60 6.25 -8.64
N LYS A 58 11.41 6.88 -8.51
CA LYS A 58 10.21 6.18 -8.01
C LYS A 58 9.76 5.04 -8.93
N LEU A 59 9.90 5.20 -10.24
CA LEU A 59 9.62 4.13 -11.20
C LEU A 59 10.53 2.92 -10.97
N GLN A 60 11.82 3.14 -10.75
CA GLN A 60 12.78 2.08 -10.43
C GLN A 60 12.52 1.44 -9.07
N MET A 61 12.14 2.23 -8.05
CA MET A 61 11.79 1.72 -6.72
C MET A 61 10.64 0.70 -6.73
N VAL A 62 9.71 0.84 -7.68
CA VAL A 62 8.62 -0.13 -7.84
C VAL A 62 8.97 -1.28 -8.81
N GLY A 63 10.24 -1.43 -9.16
CA GLY A 63 10.74 -2.53 -10.01
C GLY A 63 10.45 -2.36 -11.50
N LEU A 64 10.17 -1.13 -11.97
CA LEU A 64 9.99 -0.83 -13.39
C LEU A 64 11.18 -0.05 -13.94
N GLY A 65 11.77 -0.56 -15.02
CA GLY A 65 12.92 0.10 -15.66
C GLY A 65 12.54 1.34 -16.46
N PRO A 66 13.53 2.20 -16.81
CA PRO A 66 13.31 3.47 -17.51
C PRO A 66 12.71 3.31 -18.91
N GLN A 67 12.81 2.13 -19.53
CA GLN A 67 12.17 1.82 -20.83
C GLN A 67 10.64 1.89 -20.77
N HIS A 68 10.04 1.87 -19.59
CA HIS A 68 8.60 2.02 -19.41
C HIS A 68 8.14 3.47 -19.24
N ALA A 69 9.07 4.42 -19.03
CA ALA A 69 8.77 5.82 -18.72
C ALA A 69 7.83 6.52 -19.71
N ASN A 70 8.02 6.24 -20.99
CA ASN A 70 7.26 6.90 -22.08
C ASN A 70 6.05 6.07 -22.55
N LYS A 71 5.76 4.92 -21.93
CA LYS A 71 4.58 4.11 -22.29
C LYS A 71 3.29 4.80 -21.86
N SER A 72 2.22 4.54 -22.62
CA SER A 72 0.86 4.85 -22.20
C SER A 72 0.38 3.85 -21.13
N PRO A 73 -0.50 4.22 -20.20
CA PRO A 73 -1.17 3.28 -19.31
C PRO A 73 -1.85 2.10 -20.04
N ALA A 74 -2.34 2.32 -21.26
CA ALA A 74 -2.96 1.27 -22.07
C ALA A 74 -1.98 0.16 -22.52
N ASP A 75 -0.67 0.44 -22.51
CA ASP A 75 0.38 -0.50 -22.91
C ASP A 75 0.95 -1.29 -21.72
N LEU A 76 0.32 -1.17 -20.53
CA LEU A 76 0.78 -1.78 -19.30
C LEU A 76 -0.07 -3.00 -18.92
N SER A 77 0.57 -4.01 -18.32
CA SER A 77 -0.16 -5.07 -17.61
C SER A 77 -0.83 -4.54 -16.34
N GLY A 78 -1.81 -5.26 -15.79
CA GLY A 78 -2.47 -4.90 -14.54
C GLY A 78 -1.49 -4.68 -13.39
N GLY A 79 -0.51 -5.57 -13.23
CA GLY A 79 0.55 -5.43 -12.22
C GLY A 79 1.43 -4.20 -12.43
N MET A 80 1.75 -3.87 -13.70
CA MET A 80 2.50 -2.65 -14.01
C MET A 80 1.68 -1.39 -13.69
N ILE A 81 0.37 -1.36 -13.97
CA ILE A 81 -0.52 -0.25 -13.62
C ILE A 81 -0.49 0.00 -12.10
N LYS A 82 -0.60 -1.06 -11.28
CA LYS A 82 -0.53 -0.97 -9.82
C LYS A 82 0.82 -0.43 -9.34
N ARG A 83 1.93 -0.90 -9.93
CA ARG A 83 3.29 -0.41 -9.61
C ARG A 83 3.48 1.07 -9.97
N VAL A 84 3.00 1.52 -11.12
CA VAL A 84 3.04 2.95 -11.51
C VAL A 84 2.19 3.80 -10.58
N ALA A 85 1.00 3.33 -10.21
CA ALA A 85 0.13 4.02 -9.25
C ALA A 85 0.77 4.12 -7.86
N LEU A 86 1.48 3.06 -7.42
CA LEU A 86 2.26 3.07 -6.19
C LEU A 86 3.43 4.07 -6.27
N ALA A 87 4.17 4.11 -7.38
CA ALA A 87 5.24 5.08 -7.60
C ALA A 87 4.72 6.53 -7.53
N ARG A 88 3.52 6.77 -8.11
CA ARG A 88 2.84 8.09 -8.02
C ARG A 88 2.46 8.41 -6.58
N ALA A 89 1.94 7.45 -5.82
CA ALA A 89 1.59 7.64 -4.41
C ALA A 89 2.81 7.97 -3.54
N LEU A 90 3.99 7.45 -3.93
CA LEU A 90 5.25 7.63 -3.20
C LEU A 90 6.07 8.85 -3.64
N ILE A 91 5.65 9.60 -4.68
CA ILE A 91 6.49 10.67 -5.26
C ILE A 91 6.77 11.82 -4.28
N MET A 92 5.89 12.02 -3.31
CA MET A 92 5.97 13.06 -2.28
C MET A 92 6.68 12.59 -1.00
N ASP A 93 7.24 11.38 -0.97
CA ASP A 93 7.81 10.72 0.21
C ASP A 93 6.87 10.75 1.44
N PRO A 94 5.59 10.35 1.29
CA PRO A 94 4.62 10.45 2.36
C PRO A 94 4.94 9.45 3.49
N PRO A 95 4.79 9.82 4.78
CA PRO A 95 4.93 8.89 5.89
C PRO A 95 3.74 7.92 6.04
N LEU A 96 2.61 8.22 5.40
CA LEU A 96 1.39 7.42 5.41
C LEU A 96 0.98 7.04 3.99
N LEU A 97 0.76 5.74 3.77
CA LEU A 97 0.28 5.19 2.51
C LEU A 97 -1.08 4.53 2.71
N LEU A 98 -2.08 4.98 1.97
CA LEU A 98 -3.42 4.40 1.94
C LEU A 98 -3.57 3.55 0.68
N LEU A 99 -3.96 2.29 0.83
CA LEU A 99 -4.12 1.34 -0.26
C LEU A 99 -5.55 0.81 -0.29
N ASP A 100 -6.21 0.98 -1.43
CA ASP A 100 -7.55 0.44 -1.67
C ASP A 100 -7.44 -0.74 -2.63
N GLU A 101 -7.71 -1.95 -2.11
CA GLU A 101 -7.67 -3.21 -2.86
C GLU A 101 -6.40 -3.36 -3.73
N PRO A 102 -5.19 -3.31 -3.14
CA PRO A 102 -3.96 -3.18 -3.90
C PRO A 102 -3.66 -4.37 -4.83
N THR A 103 -4.09 -5.58 -4.48
CA THR A 103 -3.87 -6.82 -5.24
C THR A 103 -5.06 -7.23 -6.11
N ALA A 104 -6.20 -6.53 -6.00
CA ALA A 104 -7.40 -6.86 -6.76
C ALA A 104 -7.15 -6.86 -8.28
N GLY A 105 -7.55 -7.95 -8.94
CA GLY A 105 -7.41 -8.11 -10.39
C GLY A 105 -6.01 -8.54 -10.86
N LEU A 106 -5.11 -8.86 -9.96
CA LEU A 106 -3.83 -9.48 -10.26
C LEU A 106 -3.95 -11.02 -10.28
N ASP A 107 -3.12 -11.67 -11.09
CA ASP A 107 -2.88 -13.10 -10.95
C ASP A 107 -2.07 -13.38 -9.67
N PRO A 108 -2.03 -14.64 -9.18
CA PRO A 108 -1.37 -14.97 -7.93
C PRO A 108 0.11 -14.55 -7.86
N GLU A 109 0.87 -14.80 -8.94
CA GLU A 109 2.29 -14.48 -8.99
C GLU A 109 2.53 -12.95 -8.95
N ALA A 110 1.73 -12.19 -9.68
CA ALA A 110 1.79 -10.72 -9.65
C ALA A 110 1.35 -10.15 -8.29
N SER A 111 0.38 -10.80 -7.62
CA SER A 111 -0.07 -10.44 -6.27
C SER A 111 1.05 -10.64 -5.25
N ASP A 112 1.67 -11.81 -5.22
CA ASP A 112 2.79 -12.12 -4.32
C ASP A 112 3.95 -11.16 -4.54
N SER A 113 4.33 -10.93 -5.81
CA SER A 113 5.39 -9.98 -6.17
C SER A 113 5.07 -8.54 -5.76
N PHE A 114 3.80 -8.15 -5.76
CA PHE A 114 3.36 -6.83 -5.29
C PHE A 114 3.37 -6.73 -3.76
N CYS A 115 2.99 -7.79 -3.04
CA CYS A 115 3.09 -7.89 -1.59
C CYS A 115 4.54 -7.82 -1.12
N ASP A 116 5.46 -8.53 -1.77
CA ASP A 116 6.89 -8.45 -1.48
C ASP A 116 7.46 -7.05 -1.68
N LEU A 117 7.06 -6.38 -2.76
CA LEU A 117 7.43 -4.98 -3.00
C LEU A 117 6.94 -4.07 -1.88
N LEU A 118 5.68 -4.18 -1.47
CA LEU A 118 5.11 -3.35 -0.38
C LEU A 118 5.83 -3.60 0.94
N ARG A 119 6.16 -4.85 1.25
CA ARG A 119 6.90 -5.23 2.46
C ARG A 119 8.31 -4.65 2.46
N GLY A 120 9.00 -4.68 1.30
CA GLY A 120 10.30 -4.05 1.12
C GLY A 120 10.24 -2.56 1.34
N LEU A 121 9.33 -1.86 0.67
CA LEU A 121 9.15 -0.40 0.79
C LEU A 121 8.76 0.02 2.21
N HIS A 122 7.85 -0.71 2.87
CA HIS A 122 7.49 -0.46 4.27
C HIS A 122 8.72 -0.49 5.19
N ARG A 123 9.58 -1.51 5.03
CA ARG A 123 10.79 -1.68 5.84
C ARG A 123 11.84 -0.62 5.57
N GLU A 124 12.10 -0.33 4.29
CA GLU A 124 13.17 0.58 3.86
C GLU A 124 12.84 2.05 4.10
N LEU A 125 11.57 2.42 3.92
CA LEU A 125 11.13 3.82 4.02
C LEU A 125 10.48 4.16 5.38
N GLY A 126 10.24 3.17 6.26
CA GLY A 126 9.58 3.39 7.54
C GLY A 126 8.12 3.86 7.40
N LEU A 127 7.43 3.45 6.33
CA LEU A 127 6.07 3.88 6.03
C LEU A 127 5.05 3.34 7.03
N THR A 128 4.06 4.15 7.40
CA THR A 128 2.81 3.62 7.93
C THR A 128 1.89 3.26 6.77
N VAL A 129 1.42 2.01 6.73
CA VAL A 129 0.51 1.55 5.66
C VAL A 129 -0.84 1.23 6.25
N VAL A 130 -1.89 1.80 5.67
CA VAL A 130 -3.29 1.41 5.94
C VAL A 130 -3.87 0.86 4.65
N MET A 131 -4.37 -0.37 4.70
CA MET A 131 -4.89 -1.08 3.54
C MET A 131 -6.33 -1.51 3.78
N VAL A 132 -7.17 -1.34 2.78
CA VAL A 132 -8.50 -1.96 2.71
C VAL A 132 -8.41 -3.10 1.72
N THR A 133 -8.78 -4.30 2.14
CA THR A 133 -8.85 -5.48 1.26
C THR A 133 -9.86 -6.49 1.76
N HIS A 134 -10.40 -7.28 0.83
CA HIS A 134 -11.20 -8.46 1.10
C HIS A 134 -10.43 -9.76 0.78
N ASP A 135 -9.20 -9.64 0.32
CA ASP A 135 -8.32 -10.78 0.05
C ASP A 135 -7.60 -11.21 1.33
N LEU A 136 -7.90 -12.42 1.81
CA LEU A 136 -7.37 -12.94 3.07
C LEU A 136 -5.88 -13.26 3.00
N ASP A 137 -5.39 -13.69 1.85
CA ASP A 137 -3.97 -13.99 1.66
C ASP A 137 -3.14 -12.71 1.80
N THR A 138 -3.52 -11.65 1.09
CA THR A 138 -2.90 -10.32 1.21
C THR A 138 -3.05 -9.74 2.63
N LEU A 139 -4.24 -9.90 3.25
CA LEU A 139 -4.50 -9.41 4.59
C LEU A 139 -3.55 -10.03 5.61
N PHE A 140 -3.45 -11.34 5.62
CA PHE A 140 -2.62 -12.06 6.57
C PHE A 140 -1.11 -11.90 6.29
N ASP A 141 -0.74 -11.74 5.02
CA ASP A 141 0.66 -11.61 4.63
C ASP A 141 1.27 -10.25 5.02
N LEU A 142 0.48 -9.17 4.94
CA LEU A 142 0.98 -7.81 5.11
C LEU A 142 0.58 -7.15 6.42
N SER A 143 -0.54 -7.56 7.07
CA SER A 143 -1.04 -6.81 8.20
C SER A 143 -0.38 -7.17 9.53
N THR A 144 0.00 -6.16 10.30
CA THR A 144 0.38 -6.29 11.72
C THR A 144 -0.83 -6.17 12.64
N ARG A 145 -1.85 -5.42 12.22
CA ARG A 145 -3.14 -5.24 12.91
C ARG A 145 -4.27 -5.19 11.90
N ILE A 146 -5.39 -5.78 12.28
CA ILE A 146 -6.60 -5.86 11.46
C ILE A 146 -7.74 -5.15 12.19
N ALA A 147 -8.47 -4.29 11.48
CA ALA A 147 -9.75 -3.74 11.93
C ALA A 147 -10.86 -4.31 11.06
N VAL A 148 -11.84 -4.97 11.66
CA VAL A 148 -12.96 -5.56 10.94
C VAL A 148 -14.17 -4.65 11.00
N LEU A 149 -14.68 -4.30 9.81
CA LEU A 149 -15.88 -3.50 9.64
C LEU A 149 -17.07 -4.43 9.33
N ALA A 150 -18.03 -4.46 10.23
CA ALA A 150 -19.31 -5.12 10.03
C ALA A 150 -20.39 -4.32 10.76
N ASP A 151 -21.66 -4.49 10.40
CA ASP A 151 -22.78 -3.79 11.01
C ASP A 151 -22.58 -2.25 11.08
N GLN A 152 -21.98 -1.67 10.03
CA GLN A 152 -21.68 -0.23 9.89
C GLN A 152 -20.73 0.34 10.98
N LYS A 153 -19.95 -0.50 11.62
CA LYS A 153 -18.98 -0.10 12.66
C LYS A 153 -17.75 -1.00 12.64
N VAL A 154 -16.71 -0.55 13.31
CA VAL A 154 -15.57 -1.42 13.64
C VAL A 154 -15.97 -2.32 14.79
N ILE A 155 -16.07 -3.63 14.54
CA ILE A 155 -16.50 -4.62 15.56
C ILE A 155 -15.34 -5.14 16.39
N VAL A 156 -14.15 -5.21 15.82
CA VAL A 156 -12.93 -5.65 16.52
C VAL A 156 -11.69 -5.06 15.84
N THR A 157 -10.65 -4.79 16.63
CA THR A 157 -9.32 -4.41 16.13
C THR A 157 -8.26 -5.17 16.93
N GLY A 158 -7.33 -5.82 16.25
CA GLY A 158 -6.28 -6.59 16.89
C GLY A 158 -5.34 -7.27 15.90
N THR A 159 -4.48 -8.14 16.40
CA THR A 159 -3.71 -9.09 15.60
C THR A 159 -4.63 -10.08 14.90
N ALA A 160 -4.15 -10.79 13.90
CA ALA A 160 -4.94 -11.83 13.21
C ALA A 160 -5.52 -12.85 14.22
N ARG A 161 -4.74 -13.28 15.22
CA ARG A 161 -5.19 -14.23 16.25
C ARG A 161 -6.33 -13.68 17.11
N GLU A 162 -6.22 -12.42 17.55
CA GLU A 162 -7.26 -11.76 18.37
C GLU A 162 -8.55 -11.57 17.59
N VAL A 163 -8.44 -11.18 16.32
CA VAL A 163 -9.58 -10.99 15.42
C VAL A 163 -10.31 -12.31 15.18
N ILE A 164 -9.59 -13.39 14.84
CA ILE A 164 -10.18 -14.70 14.57
C ILE A 164 -10.86 -15.30 15.80
N ALA A 165 -10.33 -15.04 16.99
CA ALA A 165 -10.90 -15.50 18.26
C ALA A 165 -12.14 -14.69 18.70
N TYR A 166 -12.44 -13.58 18.05
CA TYR A 166 -13.55 -12.71 18.45
C TYR A 166 -14.92 -13.36 18.11
N PRO A 167 -15.84 -13.52 19.09
CA PRO A 167 -17.09 -14.27 18.91
C PRO A 167 -18.15 -13.46 18.17
N HIS A 168 -18.02 -13.35 16.85
CA HIS A 168 -18.96 -12.64 16.00
C HIS A 168 -19.31 -13.49 14.77
N PRO A 169 -20.60 -13.59 14.35
CA PRO A 169 -21.02 -14.42 13.20
C PRO A 169 -20.24 -14.09 11.91
N PHE A 170 -20.06 -12.82 11.61
CA PHE A 170 -19.28 -12.37 10.44
C PHE A 170 -17.84 -12.89 10.48
N ILE A 171 -17.17 -12.82 11.64
CA ILE A 171 -15.80 -13.31 11.80
C ILE A 171 -15.74 -14.81 11.53
N HIS A 172 -16.67 -15.57 12.10
CA HIS A 172 -16.72 -17.03 11.92
C HIS A 172 -16.93 -17.38 10.44
N GLU A 173 -17.87 -16.73 9.76
CA GLU A 173 -18.16 -17.00 8.37
C GLU A 173 -17.00 -16.59 7.44
N TYR A 174 -16.43 -15.41 7.65
CA TYR A 174 -15.42 -14.82 6.78
C TYR A 174 -14.03 -15.45 6.97
N PHE A 175 -13.57 -15.60 8.22
CA PHE A 175 -12.22 -16.07 8.52
C PHE A 175 -12.11 -17.59 8.73
N LEU A 176 -13.17 -18.24 9.22
CA LEU A 176 -13.17 -19.68 9.49
C LEU A 176 -13.95 -20.48 8.45
N GLY A 177 -14.58 -19.83 7.48
CA GLY A 177 -15.11 -20.49 6.28
C GLY A 177 -13.99 -21.10 5.42
N GLY A 178 -14.35 -21.93 4.44
CA GLY A 178 -13.38 -22.75 3.69
C GLY A 178 -12.24 -22.00 2.96
N ARG A 179 -12.38 -20.68 2.72
CA ARG A 179 -11.28 -19.82 2.21
C ARG A 179 -10.37 -19.34 3.35
N GLY A 180 -10.96 -18.95 4.47
CA GLY A 180 -10.21 -18.45 5.61
C GLY A 180 -9.33 -19.52 6.26
N GLN A 181 -9.79 -20.75 6.33
CA GLN A 181 -9.00 -21.89 6.84
C GLN A 181 -7.73 -22.11 6.02
N ARG A 182 -7.82 -22.07 4.70
CA ARG A 182 -6.63 -22.22 3.82
C ARG A 182 -5.62 -21.10 3.99
N ALA A 183 -6.07 -19.86 4.09
CA ALA A 183 -5.21 -18.71 4.33
C ALA A 183 -4.54 -18.78 5.72
N LEU A 184 -5.24 -19.31 6.74
CA LEU A 184 -4.70 -19.54 8.08
C LEU A 184 -3.66 -20.67 8.12
N GLU A 185 -3.87 -21.75 7.39
CA GLU A 185 -2.90 -22.85 7.26
C GLU A 185 -1.61 -22.34 6.61
N ALA A 186 -1.70 -21.53 5.57
CA ALA A 186 -0.53 -20.89 4.93
C ALA A 186 0.26 -19.96 5.87
N LEU A 187 -0.41 -19.32 6.86
CA LEU A 187 0.27 -18.51 7.89
C LEU A 187 1.09 -19.35 8.88
N HIS A 188 0.65 -20.58 9.19
CA HIS A 188 1.35 -21.44 10.15
C HIS A 188 2.64 -22.02 9.56
N ASP A 189 2.73 -22.09 8.23
CA ASP A 189 3.91 -22.60 7.53
C ASP A 189 4.98 -21.52 7.26
N LYS A 190 4.66 -20.23 7.47
CA LYS A 190 5.66 -19.13 7.38
C LYS A 190 6.41 -18.98 8.70
N PRO A 191 7.78 -19.01 8.71
CA PRO A 191 8.55 -18.72 9.91
C PRO A 191 8.23 -17.31 10.42
N ALA A 192 7.97 -17.22 11.75
CA ALA A 192 7.67 -15.95 12.40
C ALA A 192 8.87 -14.99 12.24
N ASP A 193 8.68 -13.93 11.45
CA ASP A 193 9.62 -12.80 11.45
C ASP A 193 9.62 -12.19 12.87
N ALA A 194 10.79 -12.18 13.48
CA ALA A 194 10.98 -11.67 14.84
C ALA A 194 10.56 -10.19 14.91
N PRO A 195 9.83 -9.77 15.97
CA PRO A 195 9.43 -8.37 16.11
C PRO A 195 10.70 -7.51 16.24
N SER A 196 10.82 -6.51 15.37
CA SER A 196 11.83 -5.45 15.48
C SER A 196 11.65 -4.76 16.83
N GLN A 197 12.65 -4.90 17.72
CA GLN A 197 12.72 -4.19 18.99
C GLN A 197 12.64 -2.68 18.73
N PRO A 198 11.86 -1.91 19.50
CA PRO A 198 11.91 -0.46 19.43
C PRO A 198 13.33 -0.01 19.83
N ALA A 199 13.93 0.84 18.98
CA ALA A 199 15.20 1.47 19.28
C ALA A 199 15.11 2.14 20.66
N SER A 200 15.94 1.67 21.60
CA SER A 200 16.10 2.29 22.90
C SER A 200 16.50 3.74 22.71
N ALA A 201 15.68 4.67 23.19
CA ALA A 201 16.05 6.06 23.35
C ALA A 201 17.29 6.13 24.24
N GLY A 202 18.42 6.39 23.62
CA GLY A 202 19.67 6.69 24.33
C GLY A 202 19.52 8.02 25.04
N GLU A 203 19.56 7.99 26.34
CA GLU A 203 19.87 9.14 27.18
C GLU A 203 21.24 9.74 26.78
N ARG A 204 21.23 10.99 26.35
CA ARG A 204 22.23 12.04 26.76
C ARG A 204 21.74 13.42 26.31
#